data_647fde9b26ce328202fe548ec96a449c
#
_entry.id   647fde9b26ce328202fe548ec96a449c
#
_cell.length_a   1.000
_cell.length_b   1.000
_cell.length_c   1.000
_cell.angle_alpha   90.00
_cell.angle_beta   90.00
_cell.angle_gamma   90.00
#
_symmetry.space_group_name_H-M   'P 1'
#
loop_
_entity.id
_entity.type
_entity.pdbx_description
1 polymer ?
#
loop_
_entity_poly.entity_id
_entity_poly.type
_entity_poly.pdbx_seq_one_letter_code
_entity_poly.pdbx_strand_id
1 'polypeptide(L)'
;MGRISSSWSFNKFFAIVLVVFAISGEFVAGYYRPSPWRYAHATFYGDETGSETMGGACGYGNLYNSGYGLSTAALSTTLFKDGYGCGQCFQITCSKSPHCYYGKSTVVTATNLCPPNWYQDSNNGGWCNPPRTHFDMAKPAFMKLANWKAGIIPVAYRRVPCQRSGGMRFQFQ
;
A
#
# COMPACT_ATOMS: atom_id res chain seq x y z
N MET A 1 -74.95 -3.69 5.18
CA MET A 1 -73.74 -4.52 5.40
C MET A 1 -72.75 -4.26 4.27
N GLY A 2 -71.83 -3.33 4.47
CA GLY A 2 -70.82 -3.01 3.48
C GLY A 2 -69.51 -3.72 3.82
N ARG A 3 -69.00 -4.58 2.94
CA ARG A 3 -67.66 -5.17 2.99
C ARG A 3 -66.67 -4.15 2.46
N ILE A 4 -65.84 -3.58 3.31
CA ILE A 4 -64.71 -2.78 2.88
C ILE A 4 -63.57 -3.76 2.51
N SER A 5 -63.21 -3.78 1.24
CA SER A 5 -62.13 -4.57 0.70
C SER A 5 -60.76 -3.99 1.12
N SER A 6 -59.97 -4.73 1.92
CA SER A 6 -58.69 -4.33 2.49
C SER A 6 -57.48 -4.70 1.56
N SER A 7 -57.69 -4.82 0.25
CA SER A 7 -56.62 -5.26 -0.66
C SER A 7 -55.66 -4.16 -1.15
N TRP A 8 -55.90 -2.90 -0.82
CA TRP A 8 -55.10 -1.76 -1.33
C TRP A 8 -53.92 -1.38 -0.44
N SER A 9 -53.86 -1.88 0.79
CA SER A 9 -52.78 -1.50 1.73
C SER A 9 -51.49 -2.32 1.50
N PHE A 10 -51.59 -3.57 1.09
CA PHE A 10 -50.42 -4.46 0.98
C PHE A 10 -49.51 -4.10 -0.20
N ASN A 11 -50.08 -3.74 -1.37
CA ASN A 11 -49.30 -3.39 -2.55
C ASN A 11 -48.53 -2.05 -2.38
N LYS A 12 -49.08 -1.10 -1.63
CA LYS A 12 -48.41 0.17 -1.35
C LYS A 12 -47.24 -0.02 -0.37
N PHE A 13 -47.40 -0.89 0.60
CA PHE A 13 -46.33 -1.21 1.56
C PHE A 13 -45.16 -1.93 0.88
N PHE A 14 -45.43 -2.89 -0.02
CA PHE A 14 -44.40 -3.59 -0.79
C PHE A 14 -43.69 -2.66 -1.75
N ALA A 15 -44.41 -1.74 -2.40
CA ALA A 15 -43.79 -0.77 -3.31
C ALA A 15 -42.90 0.22 -2.54
N ILE A 16 -43.30 0.67 -1.35
CA ILE A 16 -42.47 1.56 -0.51
C ILE A 16 -41.24 0.82 0.01
N VAL A 17 -41.35 -0.42 0.43
CA VAL A 17 -40.20 -1.23 0.89
C VAL A 17 -39.20 -1.46 -0.25
N LEU A 18 -39.67 -1.77 -1.48
CA LEU A 18 -38.81 -1.92 -2.65
C LEU A 18 -38.11 -0.61 -3.05
N VAL A 19 -38.81 0.53 -2.96
CA VAL A 19 -38.21 1.85 -3.24
C VAL A 19 -37.18 2.22 -2.18
N VAL A 20 -37.43 1.94 -0.91
CA VAL A 20 -36.44 2.17 0.16
C VAL A 20 -35.21 1.30 -0.01
N PHE A 21 -35.36 0.03 -0.40
CA PHE A 21 -34.21 -0.83 -0.74
C PHE A 21 -33.46 -0.39 -2.01
N ALA A 22 -34.15 0.17 -2.99
CA ALA A 22 -33.51 0.70 -4.19
C ALA A 22 -32.75 2.02 -3.92
N ILE A 23 -33.20 2.82 -2.97
CA ILE A 23 -32.53 4.08 -2.58
C ILE A 23 -31.40 3.81 -1.58
N SER A 24 -31.49 2.78 -0.72
CA SER A 24 -30.42 2.36 0.19
C SER A 24 -29.35 1.51 -0.48
N GLY A 25 -29.54 1.13 -1.75
CA GLY A 25 -28.58 0.45 -2.60
C GLY A 25 -27.55 1.40 -3.25
N GLU A 26 -27.36 2.61 -2.74
CA GLU A 26 -26.12 3.33 -3.01
C GLU A 26 -24.99 2.49 -2.41
N PHE A 27 -24.35 1.72 -3.26
CA PHE A 27 -23.03 1.20 -2.99
C PHE A 27 -22.19 2.38 -2.54
N VAL A 28 -21.96 2.49 -1.26
CA VAL A 28 -20.85 3.27 -0.74
C VAL A 28 -19.61 2.55 -1.24
N ALA A 29 -19.29 2.74 -2.50
CA ALA A 29 -17.96 2.50 -3.00
C ALA A 29 -17.09 3.38 -2.10
N GLY A 30 -16.49 2.76 -1.08
CA GLY A 30 -15.65 3.45 -0.12
C GLY A 30 -14.60 4.19 -0.93
N TYR A 31 -14.82 5.48 -1.15
CA TYR A 31 -13.92 6.31 -1.93
C TYR A 31 -12.65 6.49 -1.09
N TYR A 32 -11.78 5.48 -1.18
CA TYR A 32 -10.51 5.53 -0.49
C TYR A 32 -9.69 6.68 -1.09
N ARG A 33 -9.60 7.77 -0.34
CA ARG A 33 -8.75 8.89 -0.72
C ARG A 33 -7.31 8.59 -0.32
N PRO A 34 -6.33 8.89 -1.18
CA PRO A 34 -4.93 8.85 -0.79
C PRO A 34 -4.70 9.68 0.47
N SER A 35 -3.81 9.24 1.35
CA SER A 35 -3.43 10.05 2.50
C SER A 35 -2.69 11.32 2.06
N PRO A 36 -2.59 12.33 2.93
CA PRO A 36 -1.69 13.46 2.67
C PRO A 36 -0.25 12.99 2.41
N TRP A 37 0.49 13.76 1.61
CA TRP A 37 1.90 13.53 1.39
C TRP A 37 2.70 13.75 2.66
N ARG A 38 3.68 12.87 2.88
CA ARG A 38 4.65 12.94 3.98
C ARG A 38 6.05 12.75 3.42
N TYR A 39 7.08 13.16 4.17
CA TYR A 39 8.47 13.03 3.78
C TYR A 39 9.12 11.83 4.47
N ALA A 40 10.04 11.20 3.75
CA ALA A 40 10.85 10.08 4.19
C ALA A 40 12.17 10.06 3.42
N HIS A 41 12.98 9.02 3.63
CA HIS A 41 14.09 8.66 2.76
C HIS A 41 13.85 7.26 2.18
N ALA A 42 14.49 6.96 1.08
CA ALA A 42 14.48 5.65 0.49
C ALA A 42 15.90 5.20 0.13
N THR A 43 16.21 3.96 0.45
CA THR A 43 17.35 3.19 -0.03
C THR A 43 16.84 2.03 -0.89
N PHE A 44 17.72 1.15 -1.29
CA PHE A 44 17.34 -0.08 -1.98
C PHE A 44 18.15 -1.26 -1.46
N TYR A 45 17.60 -2.47 -1.67
CA TYR A 45 18.25 -3.73 -1.39
C TYR A 45 18.04 -4.72 -2.54
N GLY A 46 18.82 -5.78 -2.52
CA GLY A 46 18.76 -6.82 -3.54
C GLY A 46 19.36 -6.40 -4.89
N ASP A 47 19.16 -7.24 -5.86
CA ASP A 47 19.70 -7.12 -7.21
C ASP A 47 18.71 -6.44 -8.19
N GLU A 48 19.15 -6.22 -9.41
CA GLU A 48 18.34 -5.59 -10.46
C GLU A 48 17.19 -6.47 -10.96
N THR A 49 17.31 -7.78 -10.78
CA THR A 49 16.24 -8.74 -11.13
C THR A 49 15.22 -8.90 -10.03
N GLY A 50 15.54 -8.43 -8.81
CA GLY A 50 14.72 -8.57 -7.62
C GLY A 50 14.66 -10.00 -7.08
N SER A 51 15.52 -10.90 -7.54
CA SER A 51 15.52 -12.30 -7.08
C SER A 51 15.85 -12.42 -5.60
N GLU A 52 16.68 -11.53 -5.07
CA GLU A 52 17.08 -11.49 -3.66
C GLU A 52 16.02 -10.83 -2.76
N THR A 53 14.94 -10.29 -3.33
CA THR A 53 13.88 -9.60 -2.57
C THR A 53 12.59 -10.41 -2.45
N MET A 54 12.62 -11.68 -2.82
CA MET A 54 11.42 -12.54 -2.91
C MET A 54 10.84 -12.97 -1.57
N GLY A 55 11.63 -13.03 -0.52
CA GLY A 55 11.17 -13.31 0.84
C GLY A 55 10.95 -12.02 1.63
N GLY A 56 10.33 -12.11 2.80
CA GLY A 56 10.20 -10.95 3.69
C GLY A 56 9.35 -11.22 4.93
N ALA A 57 9.45 -10.30 5.90
CA ALA A 57 8.82 -10.39 7.21
C ALA A 57 7.28 -10.43 7.16
N CYS A 58 6.66 -10.07 6.03
CA CYS A 58 5.22 -10.18 5.85
C CYS A 58 4.74 -11.60 5.49
N GLY A 59 5.65 -12.58 5.31
CA GLY A 59 5.30 -13.98 5.11
C GLY A 59 4.64 -14.30 3.76
N TYR A 60 4.77 -13.43 2.74
CA TYR A 60 4.11 -13.63 1.44
C TYR A 60 4.79 -14.66 0.53
N GLY A 61 5.92 -15.24 0.97
CA GLY A 61 6.69 -16.19 0.18
C GLY A 61 7.28 -15.56 -1.08
N ASN A 62 7.30 -16.31 -2.18
CA ASN A 62 7.77 -15.79 -3.45
C ASN A 62 6.83 -14.72 -4.00
N LEU A 63 7.33 -13.47 -4.13
CA LEU A 63 6.52 -12.32 -4.46
C LEU A 63 5.98 -12.32 -5.90
N TYR A 64 6.61 -13.06 -6.82
CA TYR A 64 6.04 -13.27 -8.16
C TYR A 64 4.82 -14.18 -8.11
N ASN A 65 4.94 -15.31 -7.39
CA ASN A 65 3.86 -16.29 -7.28
C ASN A 65 2.65 -15.72 -6.53
N SER A 66 2.90 -14.85 -5.54
CA SER A 66 1.85 -14.17 -4.78
C SER A 66 1.31 -12.90 -5.44
N GLY A 67 1.81 -12.55 -6.63
CA GLY A 67 1.29 -11.43 -7.43
C GLY A 67 1.76 -10.04 -6.98
N TYR A 68 2.78 -9.96 -6.12
CA TYR A 68 3.36 -8.67 -5.70
C TYR A 68 4.41 -8.14 -6.68
N GLY A 69 5.16 -9.04 -7.35
CA GLY A 69 6.20 -8.67 -8.31
C GLY A 69 7.35 -7.88 -7.68
N LEU A 70 7.93 -6.96 -8.45
CA LEU A 70 9.13 -6.21 -8.08
C LEU A 70 8.84 -4.80 -7.50
N SER A 71 7.59 -4.36 -7.50
CA SER A 71 7.25 -3.04 -6.95
C SER A 71 6.95 -3.18 -5.45
N THR A 72 8.00 -3.46 -4.68
CA THR A 72 7.90 -3.77 -3.24
C THR A 72 8.92 -2.98 -2.43
N ALA A 73 8.70 -2.90 -1.12
CA ALA A 73 9.62 -2.28 -0.18
C ALA A 73 9.53 -2.95 1.20
N ALA A 74 10.69 -2.97 1.87
CA ALA A 74 10.76 -3.14 3.30
C ALA A 74 10.53 -1.79 3.99
N LEU A 75 9.80 -1.79 5.08
CA LEU A 75 9.46 -0.60 5.85
C LEU A 75 10.32 -0.50 7.11
N SER A 76 10.77 0.72 7.47
CA SER A 76 11.29 0.95 8.82
C SER A 76 10.25 0.57 9.88
N THR A 77 10.68 0.27 11.10
CA THR A 77 9.78 -0.11 12.21
C THR A 77 8.66 0.90 12.44
N THR A 78 8.94 2.19 12.26
CA THR A 78 7.96 3.28 12.36
C THR A 78 6.79 3.14 11.37
N LEU A 79 7.05 2.59 10.18
CA LEU A 79 6.03 2.34 9.16
C LEU A 79 5.48 0.92 9.21
N PHE A 80 6.31 -0.05 9.62
CA PHE A 80 5.97 -1.47 9.68
C PHE A 80 4.94 -1.78 10.77
N LYS A 81 5.09 -1.15 11.95
CA LYS A 81 4.13 -1.20 13.06
C LYS A 81 3.76 -2.63 13.43
N ASP A 82 4.74 -3.45 13.77
CA ASP A 82 4.54 -4.84 14.21
C ASP A 82 3.73 -5.69 13.19
N GLY A 83 3.92 -5.44 11.90
CA GLY A 83 3.24 -6.16 10.82
C GLY A 83 1.99 -5.47 10.27
N TYR A 84 1.40 -4.48 10.95
CA TYR A 84 0.24 -3.75 10.42
C TYR A 84 0.54 -2.98 9.14
N GLY A 85 1.83 -2.75 8.81
CA GLY A 85 2.28 -2.17 7.55
C GLY A 85 2.21 -3.12 6.36
N CYS A 86 2.16 -4.43 6.60
CA CYS A 86 2.18 -5.45 5.55
C CYS A 86 1.01 -5.32 4.58
N GLY A 87 1.30 -5.46 3.29
CA GLY A 87 0.30 -5.36 2.23
C GLY A 87 -0.17 -3.95 1.90
N GLN A 88 0.21 -2.93 2.68
CA GLN A 88 -0.13 -1.55 2.38
C GLN A 88 0.60 -1.07 1.13
N CYS A 89 -0.07 -0.23 0.34
CA CYS A 89 0.52 0.38 -0.85
C CYS A 89 0.83 1.85 -0.64
N PHE A 90 2.01 2.24 -1.09
CA PHE A 90 2.53 3.59 -0.98
C PHE A 90 2.92 4.11 -2.34
N GLN A 91 2.39 5.26 -2.71
CA GLN A 91 2.92 6.04 -3.82
C GLN A 91 4.10 6.84 -3.32
N ILE A 92 5.23 6.70 -4.00
CA ILE A 92 6.50 7.34 -3.64
C ILE A 92 6.99 8.14 -4.83
N THR A 93 7.49 9.33 -4.57
CA THR A 93 8.18 10.19 -5.54
C THR A 93 9.48 10.70 -4.95
N CYS A 94 10.54 10.75 -5.74
CA CYS A 94 11.80 11.36 -5.34
C CYS A 94 11.62 12.89 -5.23
N SER A 95 12.22 13.51 -4.22
CA SER A 95 11.98 14.91 -3.88
C SER A 95 13.29 15.63 -3.54
N LYS A 96 13.51 16.79 -4.17
CA LYS A 96 14.61 17.73 -3.80
C LYS A 96 16.03 17.13 -3.85
N SER A 97 16.34 16.31 -4.83
CA SER A 97 17.69 15.78 -5.06
C SER A 97 18.04 15.84 -6.55
N PRO A 98 19.29 16.15 -6.91
CA PRO A 98 19.76 16.10 -8.30
C PRO A 98 19.74 14.69 -8.89
N HIS A 99 19.66 13.66 -8.06
CA HIS A 99 19.59 12.27 -8.49
C HIS A 99 18.17 11.80 -8.84
N CYS A 100 17.16 12.62 -8.53
CA CYS A 100 15.75 12.31 -8.82
C CYS A 100 15.47 12.34 -10.33
N TYR A 101 14.70 11.37 -10.78
CA TYR A 101 14.06 11.47 -12.11
C TYR A 101 12.81 12.35 -11.96
N TYR A 102 12.87 13.54 -12.55
CA TYR A 102 11.83 14.55 -12.39
C TYR A 102 10.44 14.03 -12.82
N GLY A 103 9.43 14.31 -12.00
CA GLY A 103 8.04 13.95 -12.27
C GLY A 103 7.74 12.45 -12.19
N LYS A 104 8.71 11.61 -11.84
CA LYS A 104 8.50 10.16 -11.70
C LYS A 104 7.98 9.80 -10.32
N SER A 105 7.05 8.84 -10.31
CA SER A 105 6.56 8.20 -9.10
C SER A 105 6.40 6.71 -9.33
N THR A 106 6.41 5.94 -8.26
CA THR A 106 6.10 4.51 -8.28
C THR A 106 5.16 4.16 -7.13
N VAL A 107 4.39 3.10 -7.29
CA VAL A 107 3.62 2.51 -6.19
C VAL A 107 4.33 1.24 -5.76
N VAL A 108 4.61 1.12 -4.48
CA VAL A 108 5.20 -0.09 -3.89
C VAL A 108 4.25 -0.70 -2.87
N THR A 109 4.33 -2.01 -2.73
CA THR A 109 3.67 -2.74 -1.66
C THR A 109 4.67 -3.05 -0.55
N ALA A 110 4.26 -2.87 0.69
CA ALA A 110 5.03 -3.29 1.86
C ALA A 110 5.00 -4.81 1.97
N THR A 111 6.16 -5.45 1.85
CA THR A 111 6.31 -6.91 1.90
C THR A 111 7.33 -7.37 2.92
N ASN A 112 8.09 -6.43 3.50
CA ASN A 112 9.19 -6.77 4.38
C ASN A 112 9.40 -5.69 5.46
N LEU A 113 10.19 -6.05 6.47
CA LEU A 113 10.71 -5.14 7.50
C LEU A 113 12.16 -4.80 7.16
N CYS A 114 12.50 -3.51 7.21
CA CYS A 114 13.87 -3.03 7.35
C CYS A 114 14.13 -2.86 8.85
N PRO A 115 14.89 -3.77 9.49
CA PRO A 115 15.13 -3.73 10.94
C PRO A 115 16.01 -2.55 11.32
N PRO A 116 15.92 -2.05 12.56
CA PRO A 116 16.84 -1.05 13.04
C PRO A 116 18.26 -1.61 13.16
N ASN A 117 19.24 -0.77 12.89
CA ASN A 117 20.64 -1.07 13.11
C ASN A 117 21.19 -0.13 14.19
N TRP A 118 21.14 -0.58 15.42
CA TRP A 118 21.54 0.23 16.59
C TRP A 118 23.05 0.46 16.71
N TYR A 119 23.86 -0.23 15.90
CA TYR A 119 25.30 -0.03 15.83
C TYR A 119 25.70 1.15 14.95
N GLN A 120 24.73 1.74 14.24
CA GLN A 120 24.94 2.85 13.32
C GLN A 120 24.01 4.02 13.64
N ASP A 121 24.54 5.23 13.47
CA ASP A 121 23.73 6.44 13.55
C ASP A 121 22.64 6.46 12.47
N SER A 122 21.49 7.00 12.82
CA SER A 122 20.33 7.09 11.91
C SER A 122 20.63 7.88 10.62
N ASN A 123 21.64 8.76 10.62
CA ASN A 123 22.07 9.52 9.44
C ASN A 123 23.31 8.91 8.75
N ASN A 124 23.81 7.79 9.25
CA ASN A 124 25.00 7.13 8.73
C ASN A 124 24.85 5.61 8.79
N GLY A 125 23.96 5.06 7.96
CA GLY A 125 23.75 3.61 7.83
C GLY A 125 22.58 3.06 8.66
N GLY A 126 22.19 3.69 9.78
CA GLY A 126 21.03 3.31 10.58
C GLY A 126 19.72 3.86 10.01
N TRP A 127 19.53 3.76 8.69
CA TRP A 127 18.43 4.42 7.99
C TRP A 127 17.04 4.01 8.47
N CYS A 128 16.89 2.79 8.99
CA CYS A 128 15.62 2.26 9.49
C CYS A 128 15.42 2.41 10.99
N ASN A 129 16.36 3.10 11.70
CA ASN A 129 16.25 3.35 13.13
C ASN A 129 15.07 4.29 13.45
N PRO A 130 14.23 3.96 14.43
CA PRO A 130 13.19 4.87 14.90
C PRO A 130 13.79 6.19 15.43
N PRO A 131 13.05 7.29 15.33
CA PRO A 131 11.68 7.44 14.81
C PRO A 131 11.60 7.65 13.29
N ARG A 132 12.64 7.36 12.54
CA ARG A 132 12.73 7.67 11.12
C ARG A 132 11.71 6.87 10.30
N THR A 133 11.00 7.57 9.41
CA THR A 133 10.24 6.95 8.33
C THR A 133 11.16 6.67 7.16
N HIS A 134 11.28 5.41 6.76
CA HIS A 134 12.19 4.99 5.71
C HIS A 134 11.59 3.83 4.90
N PHE A 135 11.89 3.83 3.60
CA PHE A 135 11.57 2.76 2.68
C PHE A 135 12.88 2.15 2.15
N ASP A 136 13.10 0.88 2.42
CA ASP A 136 14.16 0.12 1.76
C ASP A 136 13.50 -0.64 0.60
N MET A 137 13.68 -0.12 -0.62
CA MET A 137 12.91 -0.55 -1.78
C MET A 137 13.63 -1.70 -2.49
N ALA A 138 12.90 -2.63 -3.10
CA ALA A 138 13.50 -3.50 -4.08
C ALA A 138 14.20 -2.64 -5.16
N LYS A 139 15.44 -2.98 -5.54
CA LYS A 139 16.25 -2.16 -6.44
C LYS A 139 15.53 -1.77 -7.73
N PRO A 140 14.76 -2.65 -8.42
CA PRO A 140 13.98 -2.26 -9.60
C PRO A 140 12.92 -1.20 -9.33
N ALA A 141 12.34 -1.17 -8.12
CA ALA A 141 11.37 -0.14 -7.73
C ALA A 141 12.05 1.21 -7.47
N PHE A 142 13.22 1.22 -6.81
CA PHE A 142 14.03 2.41 -6.57
C PHE A 142 14.49 3.05 -7.89
N MET A 143 14.93 2.25 -8.84
CA MET A 143 15.44 2.69 -10.16
C MET A 143 14.37 3.39 -11.01
N LYS A 144 13.08 3.27 -10.66
CA LYS A 144 12.03 4.08 -11.30
C LYS A 144 12.03 5.54 -10.84
N LEU A 145 12.68 5.84 -9.72
CA LEU A 145 12.70 7.17 -9.07
C LEU A 145 14.02 7.89 -9.25
N ALA A 146 15.12 7.17 -9.26
CA ALA A 146 16.46 7.73 -9.29
C ALA A 146 17.50 6.73 -9.82
N ASN A 147 18.69 7.25 -10.15
CA ASN A 147 19.83 6.38 -10.39
C ASN A 147 20.23 5.68 -9.08
N TRP A 148 20.41 4.36 -9.13
CA TRP A 148 20.77 3.55 -7.96
C TRP A 148 22.10 3.96 -7.32
N LYS A 149 23.04 4.55 -8.09
CA LYS A 149 24.31 5.08 -7.56
C LYS A 149 24.13 6.21 -6.54
N ALA A 150 22.94 6.79 -6.43
CA ALA A 150 22.61 7.74 -5.39
C ALA A 150 22.62 7.13 -3.98
N GLY A 151 22.44 5.81 -3.87
CA GLY A 151 22.40 5.07 -2.62
C GLY A 151 21.15 5.37 -1.80
N ILE A 152 20.99 6.61 -1.36
CA ILE A 152 19.84 7.12 -0.59
C ILE A 152 19.28 8.36 -1.26
N ILE A 153 17.95 8.47 -1.27
CA ILE A 153 17.24 9.65 -1.80
C ILE A 153 16.18 10.16 -0.83
N PRO A 154 15.96 11.47 -0.76
CA PRO A 154 14.78 12.03 -0.10
C PRO A 154 13.54 11.75 -0.95
N VAL A 155 12.45 11.35 -0.31
CA VAL A 155 11.20 11.02 -0.98
C VAL A 155 10.02 11.70 -0.30
N ALA A 156 8.98 11.97 -1.08
CA ALA A 156 7.63 12.17 -0.58
C ALA A 156 6.83 10.89 -0.82
N TYR A 157 5.98 10.53 0.15
CA TYR A 157 5.14 9.34 0.06
C TYR A 157 3.73 9.60 0.57
N ARG A 158 2.79 8.78 0.11
CA ARG A 158 1.42 8.71 0.63
C ARG A 158 0.86 7.30 0.51
N ARG A 159 -0.06 6.94 1.41
CA ARG A 159 -0.81 5.69 1.27
C ARG A 159 -1.82 5.82 0.14
N VAL A 160 -1.92 4.77 -0.64
CA VAL A 160 -2.85 4.68 -1.77
C VAL A 160 -3.54 3.32 -1.77
N PRO A 161 -4.71 3.18 -2.42
CA PRO A 161 -5.31 1.88 -2.67
C PRO A 161 -4.33 0.99 -3.44
N CYS A 162 -4.24 -0.27 -3.04
CA CYS A 162 -3.48 -1.26 -3.80
C CYS A 162 -4.28 -1.63 -5.05
N GLN A 163 -3.66 -1.48 -6.21
CA GLN A 163 -4.21 -2.02 -7.45
C GLN A 163 -3.73 -3.47 -7.59
N ARG A 164 -4.67 -4.40 -7.55
CA ARG A 164 -4.44 -5.83 -7.71
C ARG A 164 -5.35 -6.36 -8.80
N SER A 165 -4.81 -7.23 -9.66
CA SER A 165 -5.60 -8.04 -10.59
C SER A 165 -5.93 -9.37 -9.93
N GLY A 166 -7.18 -9.83 -10.05
CA GLY A 166 -7.67 -11.08 -9.46
C GLY A 166 -8.46 -10.87 -8.16
N GLY A 167 -9.05 -11.94 -7.65
CA GLY A 167 -9.82 -11.94 -6.42
C GLY A 167 -8.97 -12.01 -5.16
N MET A 168 -9.61 -12.03 -3.99
CA MET A 168 -8.95 -12.28 -2.71
C MET A 168 -8.33 -13.69 -2.71
N ARG A 169 -7.08 -13.77 -2.25
CA ARG A 169 -6.37 -15.05 -2.05
C ARG A 169 -6.13 -15.23 -0.57
N PHE A 170 -6.52 -16.39 -0.06
CA PHE A 170 -6.22 -16.82 1.31
C PHE A 170 -5.19 -17.94 1.22
N GLN A 171 -4.15 -17.86 2.03
CA GLN A 171 -3.19 -18.92 2.22
C GLN A 171 -3.30 -19.40 3.68
N PHE A 172 -3.67 -20.65 3.85
CA PHE A 172 -3.64 -21.29 5.16
C PHE A 172 -2.23 -21.83 5.39
N GLN A 173 -1.70 -21.57 6.58
CA GLN A 173 -0.45 -22.15 7.07
C GLN A 173 -0.76 -23.30 8.00
#